data_3fb6283effc8be3d4bc094451ea8b3a1
#
_entry.id   3fb6283effc8be3d4bc094451ea8b3a1
#
_cell.length_a   1.000
_cell.length_b   1.000
_cell.length_c   1.000
_cell.angle_alpha   90.00
_cell.angle_beta   90.00
_cell.angle_gamma   90.00
#
_symmetry.space_group_name_H-M   'P 1'
#
loop_
_entity.id
_entity.type
_entity.pdbx_description
1 polymer ?
#
loop_
_entity_poly.entity_id
_entity_poly.type
_entity_poly.pdbx_seq_one_letter_code
_entity_poly.pdbx_strand_id
1 'polypeptide(L)'
;EDDFDISDLIPTEPIDVEATYKDILELVYSMTNPILKKATLGVLEEFGDSLKIVSAAKRMHHYKRSGLLRHVKEMLDLALFVQKMYPTANKDLLIAGIVYHDIMKVEEYQYSNGLAEDFSKKGFLFGHIFLGAELPKKYVSNEETDSEEIEMLQHIILSHHGKLEWGSPVEP
;
A
#
# COMPACT_ATOMS: atom_id res chain seq x y z
N GLU A 1 -13.32 20.53 34.32
CA GLU A 1 -13.39 19.21 33.67
C GLU A 1 -12.43 19.28 32.52
N ASP A 2 -11.26 18.62 32.69
CA ASP A 2 -10.26 18.54 31.64
C ASP A 2 -10.91 17.71 30.50
N ASP A 3 -11.07 18.32 29.33
CA ASP A 3 -11.57 17.66 28.12
C ASP A 3 -10.49 16.68 27.67
N PHE A 4 -10.62 15.44 28.15
CA PHE A 4 -9.70 14.36 27.84
C PHE A 4 -10.04 13.81 26.44
N ASP A 5 -9.17 14.03 25.46
CA ASP A 5 -9.35 13.46 24.13
C ASP A 5 -8.92 11.99 24.11
N ILE A 6 -9.88 11.10 23.87
CA ILE A 6 -9.63 9.66 23.72
C ILE A 6 -8.56 9.39 22.65
N SER A 7 -8.40 10.28 21.67
CA SER A 7 -7.37 10.14 20.63
C SER A 7 -5.94 10.12 21.19
N ASP A 8 -5.68 10.74 22.34
CA ASP A 8 -4.37 10.77 22.99
C ASP A 8 -3.96 9.40 23.57
N LEU A 9 -4.91 8.49 23.78
CA LEU A 9 -4.65 7.12 24.24
C LEU A 9 -4.43 6.13 23.11
N ILE A 10 -4.68 6.51 21.86
CA ILE A 10 -4.55 5.61 20.72
C ILE A 10 -3.06 5.47 20.36
N PRO A 11 -2.49 4.25 20.42
CA PRO A 11 -1.12 4.04 19.98
C PRO A 11 -0.95 4.49 18.53
N THR A 12 -0.18 5.57 18.33
CA THR A 12 0.06 6.17 17.02
C THR A 12 1.54 6.08 16.67
N GLU A 13 1.86 5.88 15.39
CA GLU A 13 3.24 5.90 14.94
C GLU A 13 3.83 7.30 15.07
N PRO A 14 5.09 7.44 15.54
CA PRO A 14 5.73 8.74 15.77
C PRO A 14 6.26 9.34 14.46
N ILE A 15 5.37 9.60 13.50
CA ILE A 15 5.68 10.19 12.20
C ILE A 15 4.84 11.45 11.96
N ASP A 16 5.37 12.38 11.18
CA ASP A 16 4.56 13.43 10.58
C ASP A 16 3.78 12.84 9.39
N VAL A 17 2.49 12.61 9.60
CA VAL A 17 1.61 11.92 8.64
C VAL A 17 1.51 12.67 7.33
N GLU A 18 1.32 14.00 7.37
CA GLU A 18 1.15 14.80 6.16
C GLU A 18 2.47 14.95 5.39
N ALA A 19 3.58 15.16 6.08
CA ALA A 19 4.90 15.20 5.44
C ALA A 19 5.25 13.83 4.83
N THR A 20 4.99 12.72 5.55
CA THR A 20 5.24 11.37 5.07
C THR A 20 4.42 11.05 3.81
N TYR A 21 3.14 11.40 3.80
CA TYR A 21 2.27 11.20 2.66
C TYR A 21 2.68 12.05 1.44
N LYS A 22 3.08 13.30 1.70
CA LYS A 22 3.62 14.19 0.67
C LYS A 22 4.88 13.62 0.02
N ASP A 23 5.81 13.08 0.81
CA ASP A 23 7.02 12.43 0.28
C ASP A 23 6.67 11.26 -0.66
N ILE A 24 5.66 10.44 -0.30
CA ILE A 24 5.18 9.35 -1.15
C ILE A 24 4.62 9.90 -2.47
N LEU A 25 3.79 10.95 -2.41
CA LEU A 25 3.24 11.59 -3.60
C LEU A 25 4.34 12.17 -4.50
N GLU A 26 5.36 12.81 -3.94
CA GLU A 26 6.50 13.35 -4.71
C GLU A 26 7.24 12.23 -5.44
N LEU A 27 7.43 11.07 -4.82
CA LEU A 27 8.01 9.90 -5.48
C LEU A 27 7.15 9.41 -6.64
N VAL A 28 5.82 9.32 -6.45
CA VAL A 28 4.89 8.91 -7.51
C VAL A 28 4.89 9.94 -8.65
N TYR A 29 4.92 11.24 -8.35
CA TYR A 29 5.03 12.27 -9.36
C TYR A 29 6.35 12.19 -10.15
N SER A 30 7.43 11.68 -9.56
CA SER A 30 8.71 11.47 -10.23
C SER A 30 8.75 10.27 -11.18
N MET A 31 7.73 9.42 -11.21
CA MET A 31 7.64 8.28 -12.13
C MET A 31 7.58 8.75 -13.58
N THR A 32 8.24 8.01 -14.44
CA THR A 32 8.35 8.30 -15.88
C THR A 32 7.38 7.49 -16.74
N ASN A 33 7.03 6.28 -16.30
CA ASN A 33 6.04 5.45 -16.98
C ASN A 33 4.63 6.02 -16.74
N PRO A 34 3.91 6.46 -17.79
CA PRO A 34 2.62 7.13 -17.64
C PRO A 34 1.51 6.22 -17.13
N ILE A 35 1.53 4.92 -17.49
CA ILE A 35 0.50 3.95 -17.09
C ILE A 35 0.63 3.63 -15.59
N LEU A 36 1.83 3.28 -15.13
CA LEU A 36 2.10 3.01 -13.72
C LEU A 36 1.84 4.25 -12.86
N LYS A 37 2.28 5.43 -13.33
CA LYS A 37 2.05 6.69 -12.62
C LYS A 37 0.56 6.98 -12.45
N LYS A 38 -0.21 6.86 -13.53
CA LYS A 38 -1.66 7.08 -13.53
C LYS A 38 -2.37 6.12 -12.57
N ALA A 39 -2.05 4.82 -12.67
CA ALA A 39 -2.59 3.81 -11.77
C ALA A 39 -2.26 4.13 -10.30
N THR A 40 -1.01 4.49 -10.00
CA THR A 40 -0.56 4.74 -8.63
C THR A 40 -1.14 6.03 -8.05
N LEU A 41 -1.29 7.09 -8.85
CA LEU A 41 -2.00 8.30 -8.41
C LEU A 41 -3.48 8.02 -8.13
N GLY A 42 -4.13 7.22 -8.98
CA GLY A 42 -5.55 6.88 -8.80
C GLY A 42 -5.82 6.12 -7.49
N VAL A 43 -4.97 5.16 -7.13
CA VAL A 43 -5.12 4.44 -5.86
C VAL A 43 -4.84 5.32 -4.64
N LEU A 44 -3.88 6.24 -4.74
CA LEU A 44 -3.61 7.20 -3.65
C LEU A 44 -4.71 8.26 -3.51
N GLU A 45 -5.34 8.68 -4.61
CA GLU A 45 -6.49 9.57 -4.57
C GLU A 45 -7.69 8.92 -3.88
N GLU A 46 -7.94 7.63 -4.13
CA GLU A 46 -9.08 6.92 -3.54
C GLU A 46 -8.84 6.50 -2.07
N PHE A 47 -7.65 6.00 -1.76
CA PHE A 47 -7.37 5.38 -0.45
C PHE A 47 -6.39 6.17 0.41
N GLY A 48 -5.87 7.30 -0.05
CA GLY A 48 -4.84 8.06 0.66
C GLY A 48 -5.25 8.49 2.06
N ASP A 49 -6.47 8.92 2.27
CA ASP A 49 -6.95 9.31 3.61
C ASP A 49 -7.04 8.11 4.55
N SER A 50 -7.47 6.95 4.06
CA SER A 50 -7.45 5.71 4.84
C SER A 50 -6.02 5.26 5.14
N LEU A 51 -5.13 5.31 4.14
CA LEU A 51 -3.71 4.98 4.29
C LEU A 51 -3.03 5.80 5.41
N LYS A 52 -3.37 7.07 5.56
CA LYS A 52 -2.83 7.95 6.60
C LYS A 52 -3.23 7.53 8.02
N ILE A 53 -4.35 6.82 8.17
CA ILE A 53 -4.97 6.59 9.47
C ILE A 53 -4.77 5.16 9.96
N VAL A 54 -4.89 4.16 9.08
CA VAL A 54 -5.02 2.77 9.49
C VAL A 54 -3.70 2.12 9.90
N SER A 55 -3.79 1.14 10.80
CA SER A 55 -2.68 0.25 11.12
C SER A 55 -2.44 -0.78 10.01
N ALA A 56 -1.20 -1.26 9.86
CA ALA A 56 -0.85 -2.28 8.87
C ALA A 56 -1.22 -3.70 9.31
N ALA A 57 -1.47 -3.93 10.62
CA ALA A 57 -1.73 -5.25 11.18
C ALA A 57 -2.44 -5.17 12.53
N LYS A 58 -3.04 -6.28 12.97
CA LYS A 58 -3.70 -6.38 14.29
C LYS A 58 -2.71 -6.41 15.47
N ARG A 59 -1.55 -7.08 15.36
CA ARG A 59 -0.66 -7.38 16.49
C ARG A 59 0.84 -7.40 16.17
N MET A 60 1.22 -7.23 14.91
CA MET A 60 2.61 -7.33 14.46
C MET A 60 3.23 -5.93 14.27
N HIS A 61 4.29 -5.84 13.48
CA HIS A 61 4.88 -4.55 13.12
C HIS A 61 3.83 -3.59 12.53
N HIS A 62 3.94 -2.31 12.88
CA HIS A 62 3.02 -1.25 12.40
C HIS A 62 1.54 -1.45 12.80
N TYR A 63 1.29 -2.06 13.95
CA TYR A 63 -0.08 -2.26 14.50
C TYR A 63 -0.71 -0.97 15.04
N LYS A 64 0.04 0.13 15.10
CA LYS A 64 -0.41 1.43 15.58
C LYS A 64 -1.14 2.20 14.48
N ARG A 65 -1.90 3.22 14.88
CA ARG A 65 -2.48 4.19 13.96
C ARG A 65 -1.40 4.78 13.06
N SER A 66 -1.71 4.99 11.77
CA SER A 66 -0.78 5.42 10.71
C SER A 66 0.35 4.41 10.39
N GLY A 67 0.22 3.17 10.89
CA GLY A 67 1.23 2.11 10.68
C GLY A 67 1.37 1.70 9.22
N LEU A 68 0.27 1.68 8.45
CA LEU A 68 0.32 1.32 7.03
C LEU A 68 1.07 2.39 6.21
N LEU A 69 0.85 3.67 6.49
CA LEU A 69 1.57 4.76 5.85
C LEU A 69 3.08 4.68 6.14
N ARG A 70 3.44 4.47 7.41
CA ARG A 70 4.82 4.29 7.82
C ARG A 70 5.48 3.11 7.12
N HIS A 71 4.79 1.97 7.07
CA HIS A 71 5.27 0.77 6.38
C HIS A 71 5.58 1.04 4.90
N VAL A 72 4.65 1.64 4.16
CA VAL A 72 4.85 2.01 2.77
C VAL A 72 6.06 2.94 2.60
N LYS A 73 6.20 3.95 3.46
CA LYS A 73 7.33 4.90 3.39
C LYS A 73 8.68 4.21 3.65
N GLU A 74 8.78 3.38 4.68
CA GLU A 74 10.00 2.65 5.01
C GLU A 74 10.40 1.69 3.87
N MET A 75 9.44 1.00 3.26
CA MET A 75 9.69 0.14 2.11
C MET A 75 10.16 0.94 0.89
N LEU A 76 9.56 2.10 0.60
CA LEU A 76 10.00 2.97 -0.50
C LEU A 76 11.44 3.46 -0.29
N ASP A 77 11.79 3.89 0.91
CA ASP A 77 13.15 4.34 1.22
C ASP A 77 14.17 3.23 1.02
N LEU A 78 13.87 2.02 1.51
CA LEU A 78 14.72 0.86 1.32
C LEU A 78 14.84 0.47 -0.17
N ALA A 79 13.73 0.43 -0.90
CA ALA A 79 13.72 0.06 -2.31
C ALA A 79 14.52 1.04 -3.16
N LEU A 80 14.41 2.34 -2.90
CA LEU A 80 15.19 3.37 -3.60
C LEU A 80 16.68 3.29 -3.26
N PHE A 81 17.03 2.90 -2.04
CA PHE A 81 18.42 2.63 -1.67
C PHE A 81 18.96 1.42 -2.43
N VAL A 82 18.23 0.31 -2.46
CA VAL A 82 18.62 -0.92 -3.19
C VAL A 82 18.69 -0.66 -4.69
N GLN A 83 17.73 0.08 -5.25
CA GLN A 83 17.69 0.40 -6.69
C GLN A 83 18.95 1.17 -7.16
N LYS A 84 19.56 1.99 -6.31
CA LYS A 84 20.85 2.63 -6.63
C LYS A 84 21.98 1.62 -6.82
N MET A 85 21.93 0.47 -6.14
CA MET A 85 22.89 -0.62 -6.28
C MET A 85 22.58 -1.50 -7.51
N TYR A 86 21.30 -1.55 -7.90
CA TYR A 86 20.82 -2.33 -9.04
C TYR A 86 20.08 -1.42 -10.04
N PRO A 87 20.82 -0.60 -10.82
CA PRO A 87 20.20 0.42 -11.70
C PRO A 87 19.31 -0.16 -12.82
N THR A 88 19.42 -1.45 -13.10
CA THR A 88 18.58 -2.17 -14.07
C THR A 88 17.18 -2.48 -13.53
N ALA A 89 16.98 -2.42 -12.22
CA ALA A 89 15.66 -2.60 -11.62
C ALA A 89 14.72 -1.46 -12.04
N ASN A 90 13.51 -1.81 -12.47
CA ASN A 90 12.51 -0.84 -12.89
C ASN A 90 12.00 -0.04 -11.67
N LYS A 91 12.46 1.20 -11.56
CA LYS A 91 12.12 2.10 -10.44
C LYS A 91 10.63 2.35 -10.32
N ASP A 92 9.94 2.55 -11.44
CA ASP A 92 8.53 2.87 -11.44
C ASP A 92 7.68 1.67 -11.00
N LEU A 93 8.07 0.47 -11.41
CA LEU A 93 7.44 -0.76 -10.96
C LEU A 93 7.67 -1.03 -9.47
N LEU A 94 8.87 -0.72 -8.94
CA LEU A 94 9.16 -0.80 -7.51
C LEU A 94 8.26 0.16 -6.71
N ILE A 95 8.14 1.42 -7.14
CA ILE A 95 7.31 2.41 -6.47
C ILE A 95 5.84 1.96 -6.49
N ALA A 96 5.30 1.62 -7.67
CA ALA A 96 3.93 1.18 -7.82
C ALA A 96 3.66 -0.08 -6.98
N GLY A 97 4.51 -1.11 -7.09
CA GLY A 97 4.36 -2.36 -6.35
C GLY A 97 4.31 -2.15 -4.83
N ILE A 98 5.19 -1.29 -4.30
CA ILE A 98 5.20 -0.98 -2.85
C ILE A 98 3.95 -0.21 -2.43
N VAL A 99 3.46 0.74 -3.22
CA VAL A 99 2.21 1.45 -2.89
C VAL A 99 1.02 0.49 -2.90
N TYR A 100 1.00 -0.45 -3.83
CA TYR A 100 -0.16 -1.33 -4.04
C TYR A 100 -0.19 -2.57 -3.14
N HIS A 101 0.97 -3.14 -2.76
CA HIS A 101 1.01 -4.50 -2.20
C HIS A 101 0.07 -4.70 -1.00
N ASP A 102 -0.02 -3.72 -0.13
CA ASP A 102 -0.76 -3.77 1.13
C ASP A 102 -1.94 -2.77 1.20
N ILE A 103 -2.16 -1.96 0.15
CA ILE A 103 -3.15 -0.87 0.20
C ILE A 103 -4.56 -1.37 0.56
N MET A 104 -4.94 -2.57 0.09
CA MET A 104 -6.26 -3.13 0.36
C MET A 104 -6.44 -3.69 1.77
N LYS A 105 -5.44 -3.59 2.64
CA LYS A 105 -5.64 -3.77 4.08
C LYS A 105 -6.65 -2.75 4.63
N VAL A 106 -6.79 -1.59 3.98
CA VAL A 106 -7.84 -0.60 4.35
C VAL A 106 -9.26 -1.16 4.26
N GLU A 107 -9.50 -2.14 3.41
CA GLU A 107 -10.79 -2.84 3.28
C GLU A 107 -10.75 -4.27 3.85
N GLU A 108 -9.58 -4.85 4.07
CA GLU A 108 -9.43 -6.19 4.62
C GLU A 108 -9.90 -6.27 6.07
N TYR A 109 -9.64 -5.20 6.84
CA TYR A 109 -10.01 -5.16 8.24
C TYR A 109 -11.15 -4.18 8.52
N GLN A 110 -11.85 -4.45 9.64
CA GLN A 110 -12.69 -3.47 10.32
C GLN A 110 -11.79 -2.68 11.26
N TYR A 111 -11.91 -1.35 11.23
CA TYR A 111 -11.08 -0.48 12.03
C TYR A 111 -11.91 0.26 13.08
N SER A 112 -11.34 0.37 14.28
CA SER A 112 -11.80 1.28 15.32
C SER A 112 -10.67 2.25 15.65
N ASN A 113 -10.93 3.54 15.50
CA ASN A 113 -9.92 4.60 15.72
C ASN A 113 -8.60 4.39 14.92
N GLY A 114 -8.68 3.78 13.74
CA GLY A 114 -7.51 3.48 12.89
C GLY A 114 -6.75 2.20 13.27
N LEU A 115 -7.19 1.46 14.30
CA LEU A 115 -6.63 0.18 14.70
C LEU A 115 -7.45 -0.98 14.13
N ALA A 116 -6.78 -1.98 13.54
CA ALA A 116 -7.42 -3.15 13.00
C ALA A 116 -7.96 -4.06 14.12
N GLU A 117 -9.26 -4.33 14.12
CA GLU A 117 -9.93 -5.19 15.11
C GLU A 117 -10.19 -6.59 14.57
N ASP A 118 -10.91 -6.71 13.47
CA ASP A 118 -11.27 -7.98 12.87
C ASP A 118 -11.30 -7.91 11.34
N PHE A 119 -11.42 -9.06 10.67
CA PHE A 119 -11.61 -9.07 9.23
C PHE A 119 -12.96 -8.47 8.86
N SER A 120 -12.98 -7.68 7.79
CA SER A 120 -14.22 -7.32 7.12
C SER A 120 -14.78 -8.56 6.39
N LYS A 121 -16.03 -8.49 5.94
CA LYS A 121 -16.59 -9.56 5.08
C LYS A 121 -15.78 -9.73 3.80
N LYS A 122 -15.35 -8.65 3.16
CA LYS A 122 -14.50 -8.69 1.96
C LYS A 122 -13.12 -9.29 2.27
N GLY A 123 -12.50 -8.85 3.36
CA GLY A 123 -11.20 -9.34 3.79
C GLY A 123 -11.22 -10.83 4.09
N PHE A 124 -12.25 -11.31 4.78
CA PHE A 124 -12.41 -12.74 5.07
C PHE A 124 -12.59 -13.59 3.80
N LEU A 125 -13.32 -13.10 2.81
CA LEU A 125 -13.63 -13.86 1.58
C LEU A 125 -12.51 -13.81 0.54
N PHE A 126 -11.82 -12.69 0.40
CA PHE A 126 -10.92 -12.44 -0.73
C PHE A 126 -9.48 -12.09 -0.30
N GLY A 127 -9.28 -11.53 0.90
CA GLY A 127 -7.99 -11.02 1.34
C GLY A 127 -7.50 -9.79 0.56
N HIS A 128 -6.54 -9.06 1.14
CA HIS A 128 -6.00 -7.83 0.54
C HIS A 128 -5.23 -8.10 -0.76
N ILE A 129 -4.61 -9.28 -0.91
CA ILE A 129 -3.82 -9.65 -2.09
C ILE A 129 -4.70 -9.64 -3.35
N PHE A 130 -5.80 -10.41 -3.33
CA PHE A 130 -6.71 -10.47 -4.46
C PHE A 130 -7.36 -9.11 -4.73
N LEU A 131 -7.88 -8.46 -3.68
CA LEU A 131 -8.50 -7.14 -3.80
C LEU A 131 -7.52 -6.11 -4.36
N GLY A 132 -6.26 -6.15 -3.93
CA GLY A 132 -5.20 -5.26 -4.41
C GLY A 132 -4.82 -5.50 -5.86
N ALA A 133 -4.77 -6.76 -6.30
CA ALA A 133 -4.42 -7.12 -7.68
C ALA A 133 -5.45 -6.65 -8.72
N GLU A 134 -6.72 -6.50 -8.32
CA GLU A 134 -7.78 -5.99 -9.20
C GLU A 134 -7.74 -4.46 -9.39
N LEU A 135 -7.14 -3.73 -8.45
CA LEU A 135 -7.18 -2.26 -8.45
C LEU A 135 -6.46 -1.58 -9.61
N PRO A 136 -5.27 -2.01 -10.08
CA PRO A 136 -4.55 -1.29 -11.12
C PRO A 136 -5.38 -1.03 -12.38
N LYS A 137 -6.19 -2.00 -12.77
CA LYS A 137 -7.07 -1.91 -13.95
C LYS A 137 -8.16 -0.84 -13.80
N LYS A 138 -8.54 -0.49 -12.58
CA LYS A 138 -9.58 0.50 -12.31
C LYS A 138 -9.18 1.93 -12.71
N TYR A 139 -7.89 2.24 -12.67
CA TYR A 139 -7.38 3.60 -12.81
C TYR A 139 -6.72 3.89 -14.16
N VAL A 140 -6.77 2.94 -15.08
CA VAL A 140 -6.22 3.07 -16.43
C VAL A 140 -7.33 2.99 -17.49
N SER A 141 -7.04 3.30 -18.75
CA SER A 141 -8.03 3.14 -19.82
C SER A 141 -8.22 1.67 -20.19
N ASN A 142 -9.31 1.35 -20.87
CA ASN A 142 -9.59 -0.04 -21.32
C ASN A 142 -8.47 -0.61 -22.19
N GLU A 143 -7.81 0.23 -22.99
CA GLU A 143 -6.71 -0.17 -23.86
C GLU A 143 -5.41 -0.44 -23.06
N GLU A 144 -5.30 0.11 -21.87
CA GLU A 144 -4.14 -0.03 -20.99
C GLU A 144 -4.27 -1.20 -19.99
N THR A 145 -5.48 -1.76 -19.78
CA THR A 145 -5.73 -2.79 -18.76
C THR A 145 -4.92 -4.07 -18.92
N ASP A 146 -4.56 -4.41 -20.16
CA ASP A 146 -3.79 -5.61 -20.52
C ASP A 146 -2.36 -5.22 -20.98
N SER A 147 -1.86 -4.06 -20.58
CA SER A 147 -0.47 -3.67 -20.81
C SER A 147 0.49 -4.46 -19.93
N GLU A 148 1.73 -4.65 -20.41
CA GLU A 148 2.78 -5.35 -19.66
C GLU A 148 3.01 -4.72 -18.29
N GLU A 149 2.91 -3.39 -18.16
CA GLU A 149 3.06 -2.66 -16.92
C GLU A 149 2.00 -3.05 -15.89
N ILE A 150 0.75 -3.17 -16.31
CA ILE A 150 -0.36 -3.55 -15.43
C ILE A 150 -0.27 -5.04 -15.05
N GLU A 151 0.06 -5.91 -16.00
CA GLU A 151 0.27 -7.34 -15.72
C GLU A 151 1.41 -7.56 -14.73
N MET A 152 2.54 -6.88 -14.91
CA MET A 152 3.68 -6.96 -14.00
C MET A 152 3.36 -6.39 -12.62
N LEU A 153 2.61 -5.30 -12.55
CA LEU A 153 2.16 -4.75 -11.27
C LEU A 153 1.21 -5.72 -10.54
N GLN A 154 0.24 -6.30 -11.24
CA GLN A 154 -0.63 -7.34 -10.68
C GLN A 154 0.17 -8.55 -10.18
N HIS A 155 1.17 -8.99 -10.97
CA HIS A 155 2.04 -10.10 -10.57
C HIS A 155 2.80 -9.78 -9.26
N ILE A 156 3.37 -8.59 -9.12
CA ILE A 156 4.04 -8.16 -7.89
C ILE A 156 3.07 -8.21 -6.69
N ILE A 157 1.85 -7.69 -6.86
CA ILE A 157 0.84 -7.71 -5.81
C ILE A 157 0.47 -9.15 -5.43
N LEU A 158 0.25 -10.03 -6.40
CA LEU A 158 -0.11 -11.42 -6.15
C LEU A 158 1.02 -12.22 -5.48
N SER A 159 2.29 -11.89 -5.77
CA SER A 159 3.45 -12.68 -5.33
C SER A 159 4.18 -12.11 -4.11
N HIS A 160 3.80 -10.93 -3.58
CA HIS A 160 4.59 -10.23 -2.56
C HIS A 160 4.73 -11.01 -1.24
N HIS A 161 3.84 -11.94 -0.91
CA HIS A 161 4.00 -12.82 0.25
C HIS A 161 5.10 -13.89 0.06
N GLY A 162 5.54 -14.13 -1.18
CA GLY A 162 6.74 -14.89 -1.50
C GLY A 162 6.61 -16.41 -1.38
N LYS A 163 5.49 -16.97 -0.90
CA LYS A 163 5.29 -18.42 -0.75
C LYS A 163 3.94 -18.85 -1.29
N LEU A 164 3.91 -20.04 -1.94
CA LEU A 164 2.69 -20.63 -2.48
C LEU A 164 1.64 -20.83 -1.37
N GLU A 165 2.05 -21.31 -0.20
CA GLU A 165 1.18 -21.52 0.97
C GLU A 165 0.57 -20.22 1.53
N TRP A 166 1.13 -19.06 1.18
CA TRP A 166 0.65 -17.74 1.56
C TRP A 166 -0.10 -17.02 0.44
N GLY A 167 -0.45 -17.76 -0.63
CA GLY A 167 -1.25 -17.27 -1.73
C GLY A 167 -0.47 -16.70 -2.92
N SER A 168 0.87 -16.74 -2.88
CA SER A 168 1.67 -16.36 -4.04
C SER A 168 1.49 -17.37 -5.18
N PRO A 169 1.30 -16.94 -6.45
CA PRO A 169 1.21 -17.86 -7.59
C PRO A 169 2.55 -18.51 -7.95
N VAL A 170 3.64 -17.92 -7.52
CA VAL A 170 5.02 -18.39 -7.73
C VAL A 170 5.86 -18.17 -6.48
N GLU A 171 6.93 -18.93 -6.32
CA GLU A 171 8.00 -18.64 -5.36
C GLU A 171 9.03 -17.72 -6.05
N PRO A 172 9.49 -16.63 -5.39
CA PRO A 172 10.49 -15.73 -5.94
C PRO A 172 11.89 -16.36 -5.95
#